data_068658569ba2b38af2a0110b36e2ef87
#
_entry.id   068658569ba2b38af2a0110b36e2ef87
#
_cell.length_a   1.000
_cell.length_b   1.000
_cell.length_c   1.000
_cell.angle_alpha   90.00
_cell.angle_beta   90.00
_cell.angle_gamma   90.00
#
_symmetry.space_group_name_H-M   'P 1'
#
loop_
_entity.id
_entity.type
_entity.pdbx_description
1 polymer ?
#
loop_
_entity_poly.entity_id
_entity_poly.type
_entity_poly.pdbx_seq_one_letter_code
_entity_poly.pdbx_strand_id
1 'polypeptide(L)'
;MKSVLLGITLLAAATGALAADQLVNITKLEYGKQWAFTKEEVTLQCRSGGALFVLNNSTLMQYPLNAAAEAQVKAGQQRAQPLDVILLDDAANPGKKMSIEPYRERAEKLCAN
;
A
#
# COMPACT_ATOMS: atom_id res chain seq x y z
N MET A 1 10.77 -28.26 -34.29
CA MET A 1 10.45 -28.74 -33.62
C MET A 1 10.82 -28.44 -32.39
N LYS A 2 11.38 -28.66 -31.99
CA LYS A 2 11.82 -28.47 -30.84
C LYS A 2 11.87 -27.14 -30.39
N SER A 3 12.29 -26.38 -31.02
CA SER A 3 12.50 -25.03 -30.63
C SER A 3 11.34 -24.40 -30.02
N VAL A 4 10.30 -24.72 -30.43
CA VAL A 4 9.15 -24.17 -29.90
C VAL A 4 9.15 -24.02 -28.45
N LEU A 5 9.50 -24.96 -27.83
CA LEU A 5 9.47 -24.93 -26.46
C LEU A 5 10.05 -23.78 -25.84
N LEU A 6 11.04 -23.34 -26.36
CA LEU A 6 11.69 -22.25 -25.82
C LEU A 6 10.79 -21.13 -25.55
N GLY A 7 10.04 -20.83 -26.47
CA GLY A 7 9.25 -19.66 -26.32
C GLY A 7 8.49 -19.72 -25.06
N ILE A 8 8.13 -20.83 -24.70
CA ILE A 8 7.36 -20.99 -23.57
C ILE A 8 8.02 -20.60 -22.35
N THR A 9 9.20 -21.00 -22.24
CA THR A 9 9.87 -20.72 -21.05
C THR A 9 9.88 -19.27 -20.82
N LEU A 10 9.92 -18.55 -21.79
CA LEU A 10 10.01 -17.16 -21.65
C LEU A 10 8.87 -16.69 -20.87
N LEU A 11 7.79 -17.24 -21.11
CA LEU A 11 6.66 -16.85 -20.49
C LEU A 11 6.87 -16.88 -19.05
N ALA A 12 7.41 -17.88 -18.60
CA ALA A 12 7.59 -18.07 -17.20
C ALA A 12 8.28 -16.85 -16.67
N ALA A 13 9.23 -16.44 -17.37
CA ALA A 13 10.02 -15.34 -16.91
C ALA A 13 9.12 -14.14 -16.79
N ALA A 14 8.33 -13.97 -17.76
CA ALA A 14 7.49 -12.82 -17.79
C ALA A 14 6.64 -12.86 -16.56
N THR A 15 6.23 -13.99 -16.22
CA THR A 15 5.36 -14.13 -15.13
C THR A 15 6.00 -13.60 -13.88
N GLY A 16 7.22 -13.93 -13.72
CA GLY A 16 7.88 -13.52 -12.52
C GLY A 16 7.77 -12.03 -12.35
N ALA A 17 7.81 -11.37 -13.40
CA ALA A 17 7.82 -9.93 -13.30
C ALA A 17 6.55 -9.43 -12.70
N LEU A 18 5.57 -10.26 -12.71
CA LEU A 18 4.31 -9.80 -12.25
C LEU A 18 4.28 -9.70 -10.75
N ALA A 19 5.34 -10.08 -10.14
CA ALA A 19 5.34 -10.04 -8.72
C ALA A 19 5.39 -8.58 -8.37
N ALA A 20 4.63 -7.84 -9.04
CA ALA A 20 4.62 -6.43 -8.84
C ALA A 20 3.80 -6.08 -7.64
N ASP A 21 3.42 -4.87 -7.52
CA ASP A 21 2.70 -4.37 -6.37
C ASP A 21 1.49 -5.20 -6.01
N GLN A 22 1.31 -5.38 -4.74
CA GLN A 22 0.15 -6.07 -4.22
C GLN A 22 -0.78 -5.01 -3.63
N LEU A 23 -2.07 -5.17 -3.88
CA LEU A 23 -3.06 -4.19 -3.46
C LEU A 23 -4.24 -4.84 -2.74
N VAL A 24 -4.84 -4.13 -1.81
CA VAL A 24 -6.10 -4.56 -1.23
C VAL A 24 -6.92 -3.33 -0.87
N ASN A 25 -8.19 -3.33 -1.25
CA ASN A 25 -9.08 -2.23 -0.94
C ASN A 25 -9.69 -2.51 0.43
N ILE A 26 -9.71 -1.52 1.31
CA ILE A 26 -10.31 -1.67 2.64
C ILE A 26 -11.33 -0.57 2.84
N THR A 27 -12.28 -0.82 3.73
CA THR A 27 -13.39 0.12 3.93
C THR A 27 -13.63 0.42 5.40
N LYS A 28 -14.28 1.53 5.64
CA LYS A 28 -14.64 1.92 6.99
C LYS A 28 -15.56 0.88 7.59
N LEU A 29 -16.40 0.28 6.78
CA LEU A 29 -17.33 -0.72 7.26
C LEU A 29 -16.60 -1.92 7.88
N GLU A 30 -15.49 -2.32 7.27
CA GLU A 30 -14.72 -3.44 7.77
C GLU A 30 -14.07 -3.14 9.12
N TYR A 31 -13.62 -1.94 9.32
CA TYR A 31 -12.86 -1.58 10.51
C TYR A 31 -13.65 -0.90 11.63
N GLY A 32 -14.82 -0.43 11.31
CA GLY A 32 -15.65 0.20 12.34
C GLY A 32 -14.94 1.32 13.09
N LYS A 33 -14.92 1.23 14.40
CA LYS A 33 -14.36 2.28 15.22
C LYS A 33 -12.85 2.47 15.06
N GLN A 34 -12.18 1.50 14.48
CA GLN A 34 -10.74 1.61 14.27
C GLN A 34 -10.42 2.37 12.99
N TRP A 35 -11.44 2.69 12.19
CA TRP A 35 -11.19 3.35 10.90
C TRP A 35 -10.47 4.68 11.14
N ALA A 36 -9.36 4.85 10.46
CA ALA A 36 -8.49 5.97 10.70
C ALA A 36 -8.46 7.03 9.61
N PHE A 37 -9.18 6.80 8.52
CA PHE A 37 -9.04 7.66 7.36
C PHE A 37 -10.22 8.59 7.11
N THR A 38 -9.94 9.73 6.47
CA THR A 38 -10.99 10.69 6.15
C THR A 38 -11.86 10.24 5.00
N LYS A 39 -11.43 9.19 4.26
CA LYS A 39 -12.21 8.65 3.15
C LYS A 39 -12.92 7.38 3.61
N GLU A 40 -14.01 7.03 2.94
CA GLU A 40 -14.77 5.84 3.31
C GLU A 40 -14.05 4.57 2.91
N GLU A 41 -13.16 4.64 1.95
CA GLU A 41 -12.36 3.50 1.54
C GLU A 41 -11.03 3.96 0.96
N VAL A 42 -10.03 3.13 1.10
CA VAL A 42 -8.71 3.40 0.56
C VAL A 42 -8.12 2.08 0.10
N THR A 43 -7.04 2.12 -0.64
CA THR A 43 -6.35 0.89 -1.05
C THR A 43 -5.00 0.85 -0.34
N LEU A 44 -4.67 -0.29 0.24
CA LEU A 44 -3.36 -0.49 0.84
C LEU A 44 -2.47 -1.15 -0.22
N GLN A 45 -1.20 -0.84 -0.17
CA GLN A 45 -0.30 -1.26 -1.23
C GLN A 45 1.07 -1.62 -0.65
N CYS A 46 1.66 -2.70 -1.16
CA CYS A 46 3.05 -3.02 -0.86
C CYS A 46 3.82 -2.94 -2.17
N ARG A 47 4.78 -2.03 -2.22
CA ARG A 47 5.62 -1.85 -3.41
C ARG A 47 6.98 -2.48 -3.14
N SER A 48 7.81 -2.60 -4.19
CA SER A 48 9.09 -3.25 -4.07
C SER A 48 9.92 -2.59 -2.96
N GLY A 49 10.70 -3.38 -2.28
CA GLY A 49 11.48 -2.88 -1.17
C GLY A 49 10.72 -2.85 0.15
N GLY A 50 9.54 -3.44 0.17
CA GLY A 50 8.74 -3.45 1.40
C GLY A 50 8.11 -2.12 1.72
N ALA A 51 8.01 -1.22 0.76
CA ALA A 51 7.43 0.10 1.00
C ALA A 51 5.91 0.01 1.00
N LEU A 52 5.29 0.44 2.09
CA LEU A 52 3.84 0.38 2.21
C LEU A 52 3.23 1.75 2.00
N PHE A 53 2.15 1.79 1.24
CA PHE A 53 1.44 3.03 0.98
C PHE A 53 -0.07 2.88 1.13
N VAL A 54 -0.73 3.98 1.42
CA VAL A 54 -2.18 4.07 1.36
C VAL A 54 -2.44 4.85 0.09
N LEU A 55 -3.38 4.39 -0.72
CA LEU A 55 -3.70 5.02 -1.98
C LEU A 55 -5.11 5.58 -1.94
N ASN A 56 -5.27 6.82 -2.34
CA ASN A 56 -6.60 7.43 -2.47
C ASN A 56 -7.19 6.91 -3.77
N ASN A 57 -8.31 6.19 -3.68
CA ASN A 57 -8.91 5.56 -4.85
C ASN A 57 -9.34 6.54 -5.93
N SER A 58 -9.70 7.73 -5.57
CA SER A 58 -10.19 8.71 -6.53
C SER A 58 -9.07 9.44 -7.26
N THR A 59 -8.05 9.85 -6.54
CA THR A 59 -6.98 10.66 -7.10
C THR A 59 -5.72 9.88 -7.38
N LEU A 60 -5.63 8.68 -6.82
CA LEU A 60 -4.46 7.83 -6.91
C LEU A 60 -3.25 8.43 -6.19
N MET A 61 -3.50 9.39 -5.31
CA MET A 61 -2.40 9.95 -4.51
C MET A 61 -1.97 8.91 -3.50
N GLN A 62 -0.68 8.78 -3.28
CA GLN A 62 -0.10 7.85 -2.34
C GLN A 62 0.28 8.56 -1.05
N TYR A 63 0.25 7.82 0.07
CA TYR A 63 0.65 8.33 1.37
C TYR A 63 1.49 7.25 2.03
N PRO A 64 2.73 7.55 2.46
CA PRO A 64 3.61 6.51 3.01
C PRO A 64 3.10 5.98 4.33
N LEU A 65 3.13 4.67 4.49
CA LEU A 65 2.62 4.01 5.67
C LEU A 65 3.74 3.42 6.55
N ASN A 66 4.96 3.38 6.06
CA ASN A 66 6.08 2.90 6.86
C ASN A 66 7.39 3.61 6.48
N ALA A 67 8.45 3.33 7.21
CA ALA A 67 9.72 3.98 7.00
C ALA A 67 10.31 3.72 5.61
N ALA A 68 10.13 2.52 5.08
CA ALA A 68 10.64 2.20 3.77
C ALA A 68 9.97 3.07 2.70
N ALA A 69 8.67 3.30 2.86
CA ALA A 69 7.93 4.15 1.92
C ALA A 69 8.41 5.59 2.03
N GLU A 70 8.60 6.06 3.25
CA GLU A 70 9.08 7.42 3.45
C GLU A 70 10.45 7.62 2.83
N ALA A 71 11.31 6.62 2.94
CA ALA A 71 12.64 6.70 2.38
C ALA A 71 12.58 6.80 0.85
N GLN A 72 11.67 6.08 0.23
CA GLN A 72 11.53 6.12 -1.22
C GLN A 72 11.00 7.48 -1.67
N VAL A 73 10.13 8.09 -0.89
CA VAL A 73 9.60 9.39 -1.21
C VAL A 73 10.73 10.42 -1.11
N LYS A 74 11.54 10.34 -0.06
CA LYS A 74 12.63 11.26 0.13
C LYS A 74 13.66 11.13 -0.98
N ALA A 75 13.86 9.92 -1.47
CA ALA A 75 14.84 9.67 -2.51
C ALA A 75 14.29 10.04 -3.90
N GLY A 76 13.06 10.49 -3.97
CA GLY A 76 12.47 10.86 -5.24
C GLY A 76 11.97 9.68 -6.08
N GLN A 77 11.93 8.49 -5.49
CA GLN A 77 11.49 7.30 -6.20
C GLN A 77 9.98 7.19 -6.26
N GLN A 78 9.30 7.77 -5.28
CA GLN A 78 7.84 7.75 -5.23
C GLN A 78 7.33 9.15 -4.94
N ARG A 79 6.15 9.46 -5.48
CA ARG A 79 5.53 10.74 -5.22
C ARG A 79 4.41 10.48 -4.21
N ALA A 80 4.40 11.19 -3.13
CA ALA A 80 3.41 11.00 -2.08
C ALA A 80 3.24 12.23 -1.21
N GLN A 81 2.13 12.30 -0.50
CA GLN A 81 1.88 13.34 0.47
C GLN A 81 1.96 12.71 1.85
N PRO A 82 2.17 13.51 2.91
CA PRO A 82 2.24 12.96 4.26
C PRO A 82 0.94 12.26 4.64
N LEU A 83 1.04 11.16 5.32
CA LEU A 83 -0.13 10.38 5.71
C LEU A 83 -1.11 11.16 6.58
N ASP A 84 -0.62 12.06 7.42
CA ASP A 84 -1.47 12.84 8.30
C ASP A 84 -2.58 13.57 7.56
N VAL A 85 -2.36 13.87 6.31
CA VAL A 85 -3.33 14.60 5.50
C VAL A 85 -4.67 13.86 5.43
N ILE A 86 -4.65 12.55 5.48
CA ILE A 86 -5.88 11.78 5.37
C ILE A 86 -6.25 11.00 6.64
N LEU A 87 -5.59 11.31 7.75
CA LEU A 87 -5.92 10.62 9.00
C LEU A 87 -6.91 11.41 9.84
N LEU A 88 -7.81 10.68 10.47
CA LEU A 88 -8.76 11.28 11.38
C LEU A 88 -8.10 11.53 12.73
N ASP A 89 -8.59 12.49 13.47
CA ASP A 89 -8.10 12.75 14.81
C ASP A 89 -8.64 11.66 15.72
N ASP A 90 -7.90 11.32 16.74
CA ASP A 90 -8.31 10.30 17.70
C ASP A 90 -9.02 10.98 18.85
N ALA A 91 -10.32 10.81 18.95
CA ALA A 91 -11.10 11.45 19.97
C ALA A 91 -10.68 11.03 21.38
N ALA A 92 -10.13 9.85 21.52
CA ALA A 92 -9.70 9.36 22.82
C ALA A 92 -8.35 9.92 23.25
N ASN A 93 -7.59 10.48 22.30
CA ASN A 93 -6.27 11.03 22.57
C ASN A 93 -6.12 12.38 21.87
N PRO A 94 -6.66 13.43 22.46
CA PRO A 94 -6.63 14.76 21.85
C PRO A 94 -5.24 15.15 21.40
N GLY A 95 -5.18 15.68 20.19
CA GLY A 95 -3.92 16.11 19.63
C GLY A 95 -3.19 15.02 18.85
N LYS A 96 -3.74 13.82 18.83
CA LYS A 96 -3.13 12.73 18.09
C LYS A 96 -4.04 12.22 17.00
N LYS A 97 -3.45 11.58 15.99
CA LYS A 97 -4.22 10.96 14.92
C LYS A 97 -4.53 9.53 15.31
N MET A 98 -5.51 8.93 14.66
CA MET A 98 -5.86 7.53 14.89
C MET A 98 -4.67 6.64 14.58
N SER A 99 -4.61 5.51 15.28
CA SER A 99 -3.52 4.55 15.08
C SER A 99 -3.57 3.93 13.69
N ILE A 100 -2.42 3.77 13.07
CA ILE A 100 -2.33 3.17 11.76
C ILE A 100 -1.84 1.72 11.84
N GLU A 101 -1.62 1.21 13.04
CA GLU A 101 -1.10 -0.15 13.19
C GLU A 101 -1.90 -1.23 12.48
N PRO A 102 -3.23 -1.26 12.58
CA PRO A 102 -3.98 -2.31 11.89
C PRO A 102 -3.76 -2.30 10.38
N TYR A 103 -3.58 -1.11 9.81
CA TYR A 103 -3.44 -0.97 8.37
C TYR A 103 -2.03 -1.31 7.93
N ARG A 104 -1.04 -0.97 8.76
CA ARG A 104 0.32 -1.32 8.46
C ARG A 104 0.48 -2.83 8.48
N GLU A 105 -0.10 -3.51 9.47
CA GLU A 105 -0.03 -4.94 9.56
C GLU A 105 -0.73 -5.60 8.36
N ARG A 106 -1.88 -5.05 7.96
CA ARG A 106 -2.60 -5.61 6.84
C ARG A 106 -1.79 -5.45 5.56
N ALA A 107 -1.16 -4.29 5.39
CA ALA A 107 -0.36 -4.02 4.20
C ALA A 107 0.90 -4.89 4.16
N GLU A 108 1.49 -5.15 5.32
CA GLU A 108 2.68 -5.99 5.38
C GLU A 108 2.41 -7.39 4.84
N LYS A 109 1.20 -7.89 5.03
CA LYS A 109 0.87 -9.21 4.54
C LYS A 109 0.85 -9.26 3.02
N LEU A 110 0.67 -8.12 2.39
CA LEU A 110 0.66 -8.08 0.94
C LEU A 110 2.08 -8.30 0.41
N CYS A 111 3.07 -7.92 1.18
CA CYS A 111 4.46 -8.07 0.77
C CYS A 111 4.93 -9.51 0.85
N ALA A 112 4.29 -10.29 1.65
CA ALA A 112 4.70 -11.67 1.87
C ALA A 112 4.40 -12.59 0.69
N ASN A 113 3.66 -12.13 -0.25
CA ASN A 113 3.26 -12.99 -1.39
C ASN A 113 4.21 -12.94 -2.56
#